data_66fb57b12ce8f031c9290dc5619b0d12
#
_entry.id   66fb57b12ce8f031c9290dc5619b0d12
#
_cell.length_a   1.000
_cell.length_b   1.000
_cell.length_c   1.000
_cell.angle_alpha   90.00
_cell.angle_beta   90.00
_cell.angle_gamma   90.00
#
_symmetry.space_group_name_H-M   'P 1'
#
loop_
_entity.id
_entity.type
_entity.pdbx_description
1 polymer ?
#
loop_
_entity_poly.entity_id
_entity_poly.type
_entity_poly.pdbx_seq_one_letter_code
_entity_poly.pdbx_strand_id
1 'polypeptide(L)'
;MKLAYLAPEIPALSATFVYNEILALNELEHEVIPFSVHKPIMPATDQHLEQLSSKVIYLYAASKKKVFFSHLRLLTKKPTHYIKALGECVKDMFNVSILSRDARGLFYRFFYAARLAQELKDNAIQHLHVHFAHVPTDIAMYSLSLLPL
;
A
#
# COMPACT_ATOMS: atom_id res chain seq x y z
N MET A 1 7.32 13.19 12.98
CA MET A 1 7.02 11.74 12.85
C MET A 1 6.84 11.42 11.38
N LYS A 2 7.26 10.23 10.93
CA LYS A 2 7.16 9.83 9.52
C LYS A 2 6.02 8.84 9.33
N LEU A 3 5.01 9.25 8.58
CA LEU A 3 3.73 8.57 8.41
C LEU A 3 3.56 8.06 6.98
N ALA A 4 2.91 6.94 6.80
CA ALA A 4 2.38 6.50 5.51
C ALA A 4 0.85 6.58 5.51
N TYR A 5 0.27 7.08 4.45
CA TYR A 5 -1.16 7.07 4.18
C TYR A 5 -1.44 6.17 2.99
N LEU A 6 -2.32 5.19 3.16
CA LEU A 6 -2.72 4.28 2.09
C LEU A 6 -4.21 4.40 1.81
N ALA A 7 -4.57 4.69 0.56
CA ALA A 7 -5.96 4.74 0.12
C ALA A 7 -6.12 4.13 -1.29
N PRO A 8 -7.36 3.85 -1.75
CA PRO A 8 -7.61 3.33 -3.09
C PRO A 8 -7.07 4.24 -4.18
N GLU A 9 -7.30 5.54 -4.05
CA GLU A 9 -6.83 6.60 -4.95
C GLU A 9 -6.46 7.86 -4.16
N ILE A 10 -5.31 8.45 -4.49
CA ILE A 10 -4.86 9.75 -3.96
C ILE A 10 -4.26 10.56 -5.14
N PRO A 11 -4.72 11.78 -5.37
CA PRO A 11 -5.95 12.39 -4.84
C PRO A 11 -7.21 11.75 -5.44
N ALA A 12 -8.31 11.75 -4.69
CA ALA A 12 -9.60 11.28 -5.18
C ALA A 12 -10.67 12.34 -4.95
N LEU A 13 -11.46 12.64 -5.97
CA LEU A 13 -12.54 13.65 -5.89
C LEU A 13 -13.63 13.27 -4.87
N SER A 14 -13.91 11.97 -4.73
CA SER A 14 -14.89 11.43 -3.77
C SER A 14 -14.36 11.29 -2.34
N ALA A 15 -13.06 11.48 -2.13
CA ALA A 15 -12.39 11.30 -0.85
C ALA A 15 -11.47 12.48 -0.54
N THR A 16 -12.00 13.70 -0.67
CA THR A 16 -11.25 14.94 -0.45
C THR A 16 -10.68 15.06 0.96
N PHE A 17 -11.31 14.44 1.93
CA PHE A 17 -10.84 14.43 3.32
C PHE A 17 -9.46 13.75 3.46
N VAL A 18 -9.15 12.72 2.65
CA VAL A 18 -7.87 12.01 2.72
C VAL A 18 -6.70 12.95 2.37
N TYR A 19 -6.80 13.68 1.27
CA TYR A 19 -5.71 14.58 0.89
C TYR A 19 -5.67 15.84 1.74
N ASN A 20 -6.82 16.35 2.22
CA ASN A 20 -6.86 17.47 3.16
C ASN A 20 -6.18 17.11 4.49
N GLU A 21 -6.39 15.88 4.99
CA GLU A 21 -5.71 15.39 6.18
C GLU A 21 -4.19 15.28 5.98
N ILE A 22 -3.74 14.79 4.83
CA ILE A 22 -2.32 14.74 4.48
C ILE A 22 -1.71 16.16 4.45
N LEU A 23 -2.41 17.13 3.84
CA LEU A 23 -1.94 18.53 3.79
C LEU A 23 -1.85 19.13 5.19
N ALA A 24 -2.90 18.96 6.02
CA ALA A 24 -2.91 19.46 7.39
C ALA A 24 -1.79 18.84 8.26
N LEU A 25 -1.50 17.55 8.10
CA LEU A 25 -0.39 16.91 8.81
C LEU A 25 0.97 17.43 8.36
N ASN A 26 1.14 17.73 7.08
CA ASN A 26 2.37 18.35 6.58
C ASN A 26 2.56 19.76 7.14
N GLU A 27 1.48 20.54 7.31
CA GLU A 27 1.52 21.87 7.99
C GLU A 27 1.93 21.74 9.46
N LEU A 28 1.60 20.63 10.12
CA LEU A 28 2.02 20.30 11.49
C LEU A 28 3.43 19.68 11.56
N GLU A 29 4.24 19.83 10.52
CA GLU A 29 5.62 19.35 10.43
C GLU A 29 5.75 17.81 10.51
N HIS A 30 4.69 17.07 10.18
CA HIS A 30 4.77 15.62 10.00
C HIS A 30 5.12 15.29 8.55
N GLU A 31 6.07 14.39 8.35
CA GLU A 31 6.39 13.88 7.01
C GLU A 31 5.39 12.78 6.65
N VAL A 32 4.48 13.06 5.72
CA VAL A 32 3.49 12.08 5.24
C VAL A 32 3.86 11.60 3.85
N ILE A 33 4.06 10.28 3.69
CA ILE A 33 4.26 9.63 2.39
C ILE A 33 2.94 9.02 1.94
N PRO A 34 2.31 9.56 0.88
CA PRO A 34 1.06 9.02 0.36
C PRO A 34 1.30 7.81 -0.56
N PHE A 35 0.57 6.73 -0.28
CA PHE A 35 0.48 5.53 -1.11
C PHE A 35 -0.92 5.42 -1.67
N SER A 36 -1.01 5.19 -2.97
CA SER A 36 -2.27 4.96 -3.65
C SER A 36 -2.26 3.58 -4.31
N VAL A 37 -3.35 2.83 -4.19
CA VAL A 37 -3.47 1.54 -4.87
C VAL A 37 -3.51 1.76 -6.36
N HIS A 38 -4.42 2.62 -6.84
CA HIS A 38 -4.61 2.96 -8.25
C HIS A 38 -4.10 4.37 -8.55
N LYS A 39 -3.71 4.59 -9.79
CA LYS A 39 -3.48 5.94 -10.28
C LYS A 39 -4.83 6.59 -10.61
N PRO A 40 -5.11 7.82 -10.15
CA PRO A 40 -6.34 8.53 -10.49
C PRO A 40 -6.54 8.64 -12.00
N ILE A 41 -7.79 8.50 -12.44
CA ILE A 41 -8.15 8.61 -13.85
C ILE A 41 -8.16 10.09 -14.28
N MET A 42 -8.57 10.98 -13.39
CA MET A 42 -8.62 12.42 -13.67
C MET A 42 -7.35 13.10 -13.20
N PRO A 43 -6.78 14.01 -14.01
CA PRO A 43 -5.65 14.81 -13.57
C PRO A 43 -6.07 15.72 -12.41
N ALA A 44 -5.10 16.06 -11.56
CA ALA A 44 -5.30 17.08 -10.54
C ALA A 44 -5.67 18.42 -11.19
N THR A 45 -6.72 19.07 -10.67
CA THR A 45 -7.24 20.34 -11.22
C THR A 45 -6.67 21.56 -10.51
N ASP A 46 -5.87 21.36 -9.47
CA ASP A 46 -5.28 22.39 -8.62
C ASP A 46 -3.79 22.14 -8.44
N GLN A 47 -3.02 23.20 -8.35
CA GLN A 47 -1.55 23.18 -8.20
C GLN A 47 -1.12 22.42 -6.93
N HIS A 48 -1.87 22.53 -5.82
CA HIS A 48 -1.59 21.79 -4.59
C HIS A 48 -1.79 20.27 -4.78
N LEU A 49 -2.83 19.89 -5.53
CA LEU A 49 -3.10 18.48 -5.84
C LEU A 49 -2.07 17.91 -6.83
N GLU A 50 -1.57 18.71 -7.76
CA GLU A 50 -0.46 18.32 -8.64
C GLU A 50 0.82 18.06 -7.86
N GLN A 51 1.16 18.95 -6.93
CA GLN A 51 2.32 18.76 -6.05
C GLN A 51 2.17 17.52 -5.17
N LEU A 52 0.98 17.28 -4.62
CA LEU A 52 0.70 16.05 -3.87
C LEU A 52 0.84 14.82 -4.77
N SER A 53 0.21 14.83 -5.95
CA SER A 53 0.25 13.72 -6.91
C SER A 53 1.68 13.33 -7.31
N SER A 54 2.58 14.29 -7.40
CA SER A 54 3.99 14.04 -7.71
C SER A 54 4.72 13.26 -6.62
N LYS A 55 4.23 13.30 -5.38
CA LYS A 55 4.80 12.60 -4.21
C LYS A 55 4.13 11.25 -3.96
N VAL A 56 3.00 10.95 -4.62
CA VAL A 56 2.25 9.71 -4.39
C VAL A 56 2.98 8.50 -4.99
N ILE A 57 3.12 7.46 -4.19
CA ILE A 57 3.61 6.16 -4.64
C ILE A 57 2.44 5.29 -5.07
N TYR A 58 2.30 5.06 -6.38
CA TYR A 58 1.24 4.25 -6.96
C TYR A 58 1.64 2.77 -6.97
N LEU A 59 0.99 1.95 -6.14
CA LEU A 59 1.36 0.55 -5.94
C LEU A 59 1.16 -0.27 -7.22
N TYR A 60 -0.04 -0.22 -7.82
CA TYR A 60 -0.37 -1.01 -9.00
C TYR A 60 0.28 -0.51 -10.30
N ALA A 61 0.81 0.71 -10.28
CA ALA A 61 1.63 1.24 -11.38
C ALA A 61 3.12 0.84 -11.25
N ALA A 62 3.52 0.20 -10.16
CA ALA A 62 4.89 -0.26 -10.00
C ALA A 62 5.24 -1.32 -11.04
N SER A 63 6.45 -1.26 -11.60
CA SER A 63 6.88 -2.26 -12.56
C SER A 63 6.94 -3.66 -11.92
N LYS A 64 6.51 -4.69 -12.64
CA LYS A 64 6.52 -6.08 -12.17
C LYS A 64 7.91 -6.53 -11.70
N LYS A 65 8.98 -6.01 -12.32
CA LYS A 65 10.37 -6.26 -11.90
C LYS A 65 10.62 -5.76 -10.47
N LYS A 66 10.21 -4.50 -10.15
CA LYS A 66 10.37 -3.94 -8.80
C LYS A 66 9.60 -4.76 -7.76
N VAL A 67 8.38 -5.17 -8.08
CA VAL A 67 7.57 -6.01 -7.18
C VAL A 67 8.24 -7.36 -6.96
N PHE A 68 8.70 -8.02 -8.01
CA PHE A 68 9.42 -9.30 -7.92
C PHE A 68 10.67 -9.20 -7.03
N PHE A 69 11.49 -8.16 -7.22
CA PHE A 69 12.67 -7.94 -6.37
C PHE A 69 12.31 -7.65 -4.91
N SER A 70 11.16 -7.01 -4.65
CA SER A 70 10.67 -6.84 -3.27
C SER A 70 10.38 -8.19 -2.62
N HIS A 71 9.70 -9.12 -3.32
CA HIS A 71 9.48 -10.48 -2.83
C HIS A 71 10.79 -11.22 -2.56
N LEU A 72 11.72 -11.20 -3.53
CA LEU A 72 13.01 -11.88 -3.38
C LEU A 72 13.78 -11.34 -2.16
N ARG A 73 13.81 -10.02 -1.97
CA ARG A 73 14.50 -9.38 -0.85
C ARG A 73 13.85 -9.74 0.49
N LEU A 74 12.53 -9.76 0.57
CA LEU A 74 11.82 -10.14 1.79
C LEU A 74 12.00 -11.63 2.10
N LEU A 75 11.89 -12.50 1.11
CA LEU A 75 12.08 -13.94 1.27
C LEU A 75 13.50 -14.25 1.76
N THR A 76 14.53 -13.62 1.20
CA THR A 76 15.93 -13.88 1.59
C THR A 76 16.30 -13.28 2.94
N LYS A 77 15.75 -12.11 3.30
CA LYS A 77 16.09 -11.42 4.55
C LYS A 77 15.22 -11.84 5.74
N LYS A 78 13.97 -12.25 5.52
CA LYS A 78 12.97 -12.55 6.55
C LYS A 78 12.10 -13.74 6.11
N PRO A 79 12.67 -14.94 5.89
CA PRO A 79 11.94 -16.09 5.34
C PRO A 79 10.75 -16.51 6.21
N THR A 80 10.87 -16.46 7.54
CA THR A 80 9.81 -16.85 8.46
C THR A 80 8.58 -15.94 8.34
N HIS A 81 8.77 -14.62 8.30
CA HIS A 81 7.69 -13.65 8.11
C HIS A 81 7.06 -13.79 6.72
N TYR A 82 7.88 -14.03 5.72
CA TYR A 82 7.39 -14.23 4.35
C TYR A 82 6.50 -15.48 4.24
N ILE A 83 6.93 -16.61 4.80
CA ILE A 83 6.15 -17.86 4.80
C ILE A 83 4.86 -17.68 5.59
N LYS A 84 4.90 -17.00 6.75
CA LYS A 84 3.72 -16.69 7.55
C LYS A 84 2.71 -15.86 6.75
N ALA A 85 3.13 -14.75 6.16
CA ALA A 85 2.27 -13.87 5.37
C ALA A 85 1.69 -14.58 4.12
N LEU A 86 2.48 -15.41 3.46
CA LEU A 86 2.01 -16.24 2.35
C LEU A 86 0.95 -17.26 2.84
N GLY A 87 1.17 -17.89 4.00
CA GLY A 87 0.21 -18.81 4.62
C GLY A 87 -1.11 -18.13 4.97
N GLU A 88 -1.07 -16.88 5.48
CA GLU A 88 -2.27 -16.06 5.74
C GLU A 88 -3.02 -15.78 4.43
N CYS A 89 -2.34 -15.35 3.38
CA CYS A 89 -2.95 -15.12 2.07
C CYS A 89 -3.61 -16.39 1.51
N VAL A 90 -2.93 -17.54 1.58
CA VAL A 90 -3.47 -18.81 1.12
C VAL A 90 -4.70 -19.23 1.94
N LYS A 91 -4.67 -19.05 3.27
CA LYS A 91 -5.82 -19.30 4.14
C LYS A 91 -7.03 -18.44 3.74
N ASP A 92 -6.81 -17.14 3.50
CA ASP A 92 -7.87 -16.23 3.07
C ASP A 92 -8.44 -16.62 1.70
N MET A 93 -7.59 -17.06 0.77
CA MET A 93 -8.04 -17.59 -0.53
C MET A 93 -8.93 -18.82 -0.38
N PHE A 94 -8.64 -19.71 0.57
CA PHE A 94 -9.50 -20.87 0.86
C PHE A 94 -10.84 -20.45 1.45
N ASN A 95 -10.87 -19.43 2.31
CA ASN A 95 -12.09 -18.89 2.92
C ASN A 95 -13.09 -18.35 1.88
N VAL A 96 -12.58 -17.82 0.76
CA VAL A 96 -13.42 -17.26 -0.33
C VAL A 96 -13.55 -18.21 -1.53
N SER A 97 -13.18 -19.48 -1.40
CA SER A 97 -13.04 -20.47 -2.48
C SER A 97 -11.86 -20.18 -3.42
N ILE A 98 -10.83 -21.02 -3.35
CA ILE A 98 -9.51 -20.82 -3.98
C ILE A 98 -9.54 -20.55 -5.50
N LEU A 99 -10.56 -21.04 -6.19
CA LEU A 99 -10.74 -20.83 -7.64
C LEU A 99 -11.58 -19.59 -7.98
N SER A 100 -12.07 -18.88 -6.96
CA SER A 100 -12.91 -17.69 -7.16
C SER A 100 -12.14 -16.51 -7.73
N ARG A 101 -12.89 -15.51 -8.24
CA ARG A 101 -12.33 -14.23 -8.63
C ARG A 101 -11.73 -13.50 -7.42
N ASP A 102 -12.35 -13.65 -6.25
CA ASP A 102 -11.92 -12.99 -5.02
C ASP A 102 -10.59 -13.56 -4.51
N ALA A 103 -10.39 -14.89 -4.57
CA ALA A 103 -9.11 -15.50 -4.24
C ALA A 103 -7.97 -14.99 -5.12
N ARG A 104 -8.21 -14.85 -6.44
CA ARG A 104 -7.22 -14.24 -7.35
C ARG A 104 -6.94 -12.79 -6.99
N GLY A 105 -7.97 -12.05 -6.55
CA GLY A 105 -7.84 -10.68 -6.04
C GLY A 105 -6.97 -10.60 -4.79
N LEU A 106 -7.16 -11.51 -3.82
CA LEU A 106 -6.33 -11.59 -2.61
C LEU A 106 -4.86 -11.87 -2.94
N PHE A 107 -4.61 -12.84 -3.82
CA PHE A 107 -3.23 -13.14 -4.26
C PHE A 107 -2.58 -11.93 -4.95
N TYR A 108 -3.33 -11.20 -5.77
CA TYR A 108 -2.85 -9.97 -6.42
C TYR A 108 -2.53 -8.88 -5.40
N ARG A 109 -3.34 -8.73 -4.34
CA ARG A 109 -3.08 -7.79 -3.23
C ARG A 109 -1.83 -8.18 -2.46
N PHE A 110 -1.66 -9.49 -2.15
CA PHE A 110 -0.43 -10.01 -1.54
C PHE A 110 0.81 -9.71 -2.40
N PHE A 111 0.69 -9.86 -3.72
CA PHE A 111 1.80 -9.57 -4.63
C PHE A 111 2.26 -8.11 -4.52
N TYR A 112 1.36 -7.14 -4.41
CA TYR A 112 1.73 -5.73 -4.24
C TYR A 112 2.00 -5.35 -2.77
N ALA A 113 1.55 -6.13 -1.80
CA ALA A 113 1.89 -5.93 -0.39
C ALA A 113 3.39 -6.02 -0.13
N ALA A 114 4.11 -6.88 -0.84
CA ALA A 114 5.57 -6.95 -0.75
C ALA A 114 6.24 -5.64 -1.19
N ARG A 115 5.68 -4.93 -2.17
CA ARG A 115 6.16 -3.61 -2.58
C ARG A 115 5.91 -2.58 -1.50
N LEU A 116 4.71 -2.54 -0.92
CA LEU A 116 4.40 -1.63 0.19
C LEU A 116 5.31 -1.91 1.39
N ALA A 117 5.48 -3.17 1.80
CA ALA A 117 6.36 -3.55 2.89
C ALA A 117 7.80 -3.03 2.68
N GLN A 118 8.31 -3.15 1.45
CA GLN A 118 9.65 -2.66 1.12
C GLN A 118 9.72 -1.13 1.21
N GLU A 119 8.71 -0.41 0.71
CA GLU A 119 8.65 1.06 0.79
C GLU A 119 8.52 1.55 2.24
N LEU A 120 7.67 0.91 3.05
CA LEU A 120 7.53 1.25 4.47
C LEU A 120 8.87 1.15 5.20
N LYS A 121 9.63 0.09 4.90
CA LYS A 121 10.94 -0.14 5.50
C LYS A 121 12.00 0.84 4.99
N ASP A 122 12.11 1.02 3.67
CA ASP A 122 13.15 1.86 3.05
C ASP A 122 12.96 3.34 3.43
N ASN A 123 11.72 3.76 3.67
CA ASN A 123 11.40 5.11 4.14
C ASN A 123 11.37 5.25 5.66
N ALA A 124 11.66 4.19 6.44
CA ALA A 124 11.62 4.19 7.90
C ALA A 124 10.27 4.71 8.47
N ILE A 125 9.15 4.24 7.89
CA ILE A 125 7.81 4.63 8.30
C ILE A 125 7.52 4.13 9.71
N GLN A 126 7.01 5.02 10.57
CA GLN A 126 6.69 4.75 11.96
C GLN A 126 5.22 4.39 12.18
N HIS A 127 4.33 4.85 11.30
CA HIS A 127 2.90 4.56 11.36
C HIS A 127 2.31 4.50 9.95
N LEU A 128 1.48 3.48 9.71
CA LEU A 128 0.70 3.32 8.48
C LEU A 128 -0.77 3.57 8.78
N HIS A 129 -1.32 4.64 8.22
CA HIS A 129 -2.75 4.94 8.25
C HIS A 129 -3.42 4.45 6.98
N VAL A 130 -4.54 3.72 7.12
CA VAL A 130 -5.23 3.10 5.99
C VAL A 130 -6.65 3.60 5.90
N HIS A 131 -7.02 4.17 4.77
CA HIS A 131 -8.39 4.56 4.48
C HIS A 131 -9.10 3.48 3.67
N PHE A 132 -10.35 3.20 4.04
CA PHE A 132 -11.26 2.23 3.40
C PHE A 132 -10.90 0.74 3.65
N ALA A 133 -11.89 0.03 4.23
CA ALA A 133 -11.76 -1.34 4.71
C ALA A 133 -11.96 -2.40 3.61
N HIS A 134 -11.24 -2.32 2.50
CA HIS A 134 -11.19 -3.38 1.48
C HIS A 134 -9.80 -3.49 0.85
N VAL A 135 -9.59 -3.23 -0.44
CA VAL A 135 -8.30 -3.45 -1.12
C VAL A 135 -7.08 -2.85 -0.40
N PRO A 136 -7.11 -1.58 0.08
CA PRO A 136 -5.97 -1.02 0.81
C PRO A 136 -5.69 -1.78 2.12
N THR A 137 -6.74 -2.19 2.84
CA THR A 137 -6.60 -2.92 4.11
C THR A 137 -5.94 -4.27 3.91
N ASP A 138 -6.35 -5.05 2.91
CA ASP A 138 -5.72 -6.34 2.61
C ASP A 138 -4.24 -6.18 2.26
N ILE A 139 -3.91 -5.18 1.41
CA ILE A 139 -2.51 -4.86 1.08
C ILE A 139 -1.73 -4.48 2.34
N ALA A 140 -2.31 -3.65 3.22
CA ALA A 140 -1.68 -3.24 4.47
C ALA A 140 -1.46 -4.44 5.40
N MET A 141 -2.46 -5.28 5.62
CA MET A 141 -2.37 -6.47 6.47
C MET A 141 -1.24 -7.39 6.02
N TYR A 142 -1.22 -7.76 4.74
CA TYR A 142 -0.15 -8.62 4.22
C TYR A 142 1.22 -7.93 4.28
N SER A 143 1.30 -6.61 4.04
CA SER A 143 2.56 -5.89 4.12
C SER A 143 3.12 -5.85 5.54
N LEU A 144 2.28 -5.69 6.56
CA LEU A 144 2.69 -5.72 7.96
C LEU A 144 3.11 -7.13 8.38
N SER A 145 2.41 -8.19 7.93
CA SER A 145 2.83 -9.58 8.18
C SER A 145 4.19 -9.92 7.54
N LEU A 146 4.56 -9.25 6.45
CA LEU A 146 5.87 -9.40 5.79
C LEU A 146 7.01 -8.67 6.54
N LEU A 147 6.68 -7.74 7.44
CA LEU A 147 7.64 -6.97 8.22
C LEU A 147 7.81 -7.57 9.62
N PRO A 148 9.02 -7.54 10.21
CA PRO A 148 9.18 -7.78 11.63
C PRO A 148 8.61 -6.57 12.39
N LEU A 149 7.58 -6.77 13.15
CA LEU A 149 7.09 -5.83 14.16
C LEU A 149 7.89 -5.99 15.44
#